data_90b392243f804c23a28209f0c9a500d2
#
_entry.id   90b392243f804c23a28209f0c9a500d2
#
_cell.length_a   1.000
_cell.length_b   1.000
_cell.length_c   1.000
_cell.angle_alpha   90.00
_cell.angle_beta   90.00
_cell.angle_gamma   90.00
#
_symmetry.space_group_name_H-M   'P 1'
#
loop_
_entity.id
_entity.type
_entity.pdbx_description
1 polymer ?
#
loop_
_entity_poly.entity_id
_entity_poly.type
_entity_poly.pdbx_seq_one_letter_code
_entity_poly.pdbx_strand_id
1 'polypeptide(L)'
;MTFELRILALSVVLGLVQIVLASHAASLQRGYLWTAGSRDEAVPPLTGIAGRLERALRNFIETFPLFAAAVLIAHVTNTHSWMTEWGVQLYFGARVAYLALYAAGVFLLRSLVWNVATLGIAMVLLSLVLNHASAVEHAARSGLYCRSLACDLSFSLGHFTSVQSAFVRNWHIASFRCDAGNW
;
A
#
# COMPACT_ATOMS: atom_id res chain seq x y z
N MET A 1 -14.37 -13.61 0.59
CA MET A 1 -13.34 -12.83 -0.13
C MET A 1 -14.07 -11.84 -1.03
N THR A 2 -13.86 -10.54 -0.84
CA THR A 2 -14.51 -9.49 -1.63
C THR A 2 -13.99 -9.50 -3.07
N PHE A 3 -14.73 -8.85 -3.97
CA PHE A 3 -14.34 -8.77 -5.38
C PHE A 3 -12.97 -8.07 -5.54
N GLU A 4 -12.76 -6.98 -4.82
CA GLU A 4 -11.52 -6.19 -4.85
C GLU A 4 -10.29 -7.02 -4.41
N LEU A 5 -10.44 -7.83 -3.36
CA LEU A 5 -9.37 -8.72 -2.90
C LEU A 5 -9.04 -9.82 -3.92
N ARG A 6 -10.04 -10.29 -4.68
CA ARG A 6 -9.78 -11.23 -5.79
C ARG A 6 -8.94 -10.60 -6.88
N ILE A 7 -9.27 -9.37 -7.26
CA ILE A 7 -8.48 -8.63 -8.27
C ILE A 7 -7.09 -8.31 -7.74
N LEU A 8 -6.96 -7.98 -6.45
CA LEU A 8 -5.63 -7.80 -5.83
C LEU A 8 -4.80 -9.08 -5.91
N ALA A 9 -5.37 -10.23 -5.57
CA ALA A 9 -4.69 -11.52 -5.67
C ALA A 9 -4.27 -11.85 -7.12
N LEU A 10 -5.14 -11.59 -8.11
CA LEU A 10 -4.80 -11.73 -9.53
C LEU A 10 -3.67 -10.77 -9.94
N SER A 11 -3.63 -9.56 -9.37
CA SER A 11 -2.54 -8.61 -9.63
C SER A 11 -1.21 -9.09 -9.05
N VAL A 12 -1.21 -9.77 -7.89
CA VAL A 12 -0.02 -10.44 -7.34
C VAL A 12 0.47 -11.53 -8.29
N VAL A 13 -0.44 -12.38 -8.79
CA VAL A 13 -0.10 -13.42 -9.77
C VAL A 13 0.50 -12.80 -11.05
N LEU A 14 -0.10 -11.72 -11.56
CA LEU A 14 0.43 -10.99 -12.71
C LEU A 14 1.86 -10.46 -12.43
N GLY A 15 2.10 -9.95 -11.23
CA GLY A 15 3.44 -9.53 -10.80
C GLY A 15 4.45 -10.67 -10.83
N LEU A 16 4.09 -11.83 -10.27
CA LEU A 16 4.94 -13.02 -10.32
C LEU A 16 5.24 -13.46 -11.75
N VAL A 17 4.25 -13.47 -12.62
CA VAL A 17 4.42 -13.78 -14.05
C VAL A 17 5.41 -12.80 -14.69
N GLN A 18 5.29 -11.50 -14.42
CA GLN A 18 6.21 -10.50 -14.97
C GLN A 18 7.64 -10.69 -14.45
N ILE A 19 7.83 -11.01 -13.16
CA ILE A 19 9.15 -11.30 -12.58
C ILE A 19 9.79 -12.50 -13.30
N VAL A 20 9.04 -13.59 -13.49
CA VAL A 20 9.55 -14.79 -14.17
C VAL A 20 9.91 -14.49 -15.63
N LEU A 21 9.04 -13.80 -16.36
CA LEU A 21 9.28 -13.45 -17.76
C LEU A 21 10.50 -12.52 -17.92
N ALA A 22 10.61 -11.48 -17.11
CA ALA A 22 11.73 -10.56 -17.15
C ALA A 22 13.05 -11.23 -16.77
N SER A 23 13.04 -12.07 -15.73
CA SER A 23 14.21 -12.83 -15.28
C SER A 23 14.70 -13.81 -16.34
N HIS A 24 13.81 -14.58 -16.96
CA HIS A 24 14.18 -15.50 -18.02
C HIS A 24 14.69 -14.78 -19.27
N ALA A 25 14.03 -13.70 -19.69
CA ALA A 25 14.48 -12.91 -20.83
C ALA A 25 15.88 -12.29 -20.58
N ALA A 26 16.14 -11.83 -19.37
CA ALA A 26 17.46 -11.33 -18.98
C ALA A 26 18.52 -12.43 -18.98
N SER A 27 18.18 -13.63 -18.46
CA SER A 27 19.10 -14.79 -18.43
C SER A 27 19.40 -15.32 -19.81
N LEU A 28 18.44 -15.30 -20.73
CA LEU A 28 18.67 -15.66 -22.14
C LEU A 28 19.64 -14.71 -22.84
N GLN A 29 19.62 -13.42 -22.50
CA GLN A 29 20.50 -12.43 -23.12
C GLN A 29 21.89 -12.40 -22.46
N ARG A 30 21.99 -12.54 -21.13
CA ARG A 30 23.25 -12.44 -20.37
C ARG A 30 23.93 -13.79 -20.16
N GLY A 31 23.23 -14.87 -20.33
CA GLY A 31 23.66 -16.23 -20.01
C GLY A 31 23.24 -16.67 -18.60
N TYR A 32 22.81 -17.90 -18.48
CA TYR A 32 22.36 -18.47 -17.18
C TYR A 32 23.51 -18.59 -16.18
N LEU A 33 24.74 -18.87 -16.64
CA LEU A 33 25.91 -18.96 -15.76
C LEU A 33 26.22 -17.63 -15.10
N TRP A 34 26.14 -16.52 -15.85
CA TRP A 34 26.33 -15.18 -15.28
C TRP A 34 25.21 -14.83 -14.29
N THR A 35 23.95 -15.19 -14.64
CA THR A 35 22.80 -14.91 -13.77
C THR A 35 22.86 -15.68 -12.45
N ALA A 36 23.42 -16.88 -12.44
CA ALA A 36 23.62 -17.73 -11.27
C ALA A 36 24.88 -17.37 -10.46
N GLY A 37 25.85 -16.67 -11.05
CA GLY A 37 27.10 -16.26 -10.42
C GLY A 37 26.99 -15.02 -9.54
N SER A 38 28.15 -14.54 -9.06
CA SER A 38 28.26 -13.36 -8.19
C SER A 38 27.85 -12.03 -8.83
N ARG A 39 27.76 -11.98 -10.16
CA ARG A 39 27.39 -10.79 -10.97
C ARG A 39 28.35 -9.61 -10.81
N ASP A 40 29.60 -9.85 -10.45
CA ASP A 40 30.61 -8.82 -10.20
C ASP A 40 31.10 -8.15 -11.52
N GLU A 41 30.96 -8.87 -12.63
CA GLU A 41 31.34 -8.37 -13.95
C GLU A 41 30.28 -7.39 -14.50
N ALA A 42 30.74 -6.26 -15.02
CA ALA A 42 29.89 -5.30 -15.70
C ALA A 42 29.40 -5.87 -17.02
N VAL A 43 28.10 -5.94 -17.20
CA VAL A 43 27.47 -6.39 -18.47
C VAL A 43 26.73 -5.26 -19.16
N PRO A 44 26.60 -5.31 -20.49
CA PRO A 44 25.81 -4.34 -21.24
C PRO A 44 24.34 -4.32 -20.75
N PRO A 45 23.67 -3.14 -20.83
CA PRO A 45 22.25 -3.03 -20.47
C PRO A 45 21.40 -3.97 -21.35
N LEU A 46 20.29 -4.45 -20.77
CA LEU A 46 19.35 -5.28 -21.51
C LEU A 46 18.73 -4.52 -22.70
N THR A 47 18.68 -5.16 -23.85
CA THR A 47 18.16 -4.61 -25.10
C THR A 47 16.96 -5.40 -25.63
N GLY A 48 16.31 -4.92 -26.66
CA GLY A 48 15.19 -5.62 -27.30
C GLY A 48 14.04 -5.96 -26.34
N ILE A 49 13.53 -7.17 -26.41
CA ILE A 49 12.41 -7.67 -25.59
C ILE A 49 12.81 -7.74 -24.11
N ALA A 50 14.02 -8.22 -23.79
CA ALA A 50 14.48 -8.33 -22.41
C ALA A 50 14.49 -6.97 -21.70
N GLY A 51 15.04 -5.92 -22.33
CA GLY A 51 15.02 -4.59 -21.79
C GLY A 51 13.62 -3.97 -21.72
N ARG A 52 12.70 -4.37 -22.61
CA ARG A 52 11.30 -3.94 -22.53
C ARG A 52 10.58 -4.59 -21.34
N LEU A 53 10.73 -5.88 -21.13
CA LEU A 53 10.12 -6.60 -20.01
C LEU A 53 10.65 -6.11 -18.65
N GLU A 54 11.95 -5.82 -18.55
CA GLU A 54 12.55 -5.23 -17.35
C GLU A 54 11.91 -3.89 -17.01
N ARG A 55 11.74 -2.99 -17.98
CA ARG A 55 11.10 -1.69 -17.76
C ARG A 55 9.61 -1.81 -17.43
N ALA A 56 8.90 -2.78 -18.04
CA ALA A 56 7.51 -3.06 -17.72
C ALA A 56 7.36 -3.54 -16.27
N LEU A 57 8.22 -4.45 -15.83
CA LEU A 57 8.26 -4.94 -14.46
C LEU A 57 8.56 -3.82 -13.47
N ARG A 58 9.57 -2.97 -13.73
CA ARG A 58 9.90 -1.82 -12.88
C ARG A 58 8.70 -0.92 -12.68
N ASN A 59 8.02 -0.55 -13.77
CA ASN A 59 6.82 0.28 -13.70
C ASN A 59 5.65 -0.40 -12.95
N PHE A 60 5.52 -1.73 -13.05
CA PHE A 60 4.55 -2.46 -12.27
C PHE A 60 4.87 -2.38 -10.77
N ILE A 61 6.13 -2.64 -10.38
CA ILE A 61 6.57 -2.61 -8.97
C ILE A 61 6.41 -1.23 -8.35
N GLU A 62 6.62 -0.14 -9.10
CA GLU A 62 6.46 1.23 -8.63
C GLU A 62 5.01 1.57 -8.25
N THR A 63 4.04 1.04 -8.94
CA THR A 63 2.61 1.37 -8.74
C THR A 63 1.82 0.32 -7.98
N PHE A 64 2.27 -0.93 -7.98
CA PHE A 64 1.59 -2.04 -7.32
C PHE A 64 1.45 -1.83 -5.79
N PRO A 65 2.46 -1.34 -5.05
CA PRO A 65 2.31 -1.08 -3.61
C PRO A 65 1.23 -0.05 -3.30
N LEU A 66 1.11 0.99 -4.12
CA LEU A 66 0.07 2.02 -3.96
C LEU A 66 -1.33 1.42 -4.19
N PHE A 67 -1.47 0.60 -5.24
CA PHE A 67 -2.71 -0.12 -5.52
C PHE A 67 -3.07 -1.07 -4.38
N ALA A 68 -2.12 -1.89 -3.93
CA ALA A 68 -2.34 -2.86 -2.86
C ALA A 68 -2.74 -2.17 -1.55
N ALA A 69 -2.07 -1.08 -1.18
CA ALA A 69 -2.40 -0.30 -0.01
C ALA A 69 -3.82 0.28 -0.11
N ALA A 70 -4.19 0.87 -1.25
CA ALA A 70 -5.53 1.43 -1.46
C ALA A 70 -6.63 0.37 -1.32
N VAL A 71 -6.45 -0.82 -1.92
CA VAL A 71 -7.42 -1.93 -1.83
C VAL A 71 -7.50 -2.48 -0.40
N LEU A 72 -6.38 -2.63 0.29
CA LEU A 72 -6.37 -3.10 1.67
C LEU A 72 -7.04 -2.10 2.62
N ILE A 73 -6.79 -0.81 2.46
CA ILE A 73 -7.48 0.23 3.23
C ILE A 73 -8.99 0.16 2.96
N ALA A 74 -9.42 0.07 1.69
CA ALA A 74 -10.83 -0.07 1.35
C ALA A 74 -11.47 -1.28 2.03
N HIS A 75 -10.76 -2.40 2.07
CA HIS A 75 -11.24 -3.62 2.72
C HIS A 75 -11.35 -3.47 4.25
N VAL A 76 -10.33 -2.89 4.90
CA VAL A 76 -10.32 -2.69 6.37
C VAL A 76 -11.37 -1.68 6.80
N THR A 77 -11.62 -0.64 6.00
CA THR A 77 -12.65 0.37 6.28
C THR A 77 -14.05 -0.04 5.81
N ASN A 78 -14.22 -1.26 5.28
CA ASN A 78 -15.50 -1.72 4.68
C ASN A 78 -16.06 -0.76 3.62
N THR A 79 -15.20 -0.08 2.90
CA THR A 79 -15.58 0.86 1.84
C THR A 79 -15.72 0.11 0.52
N HIS A 80 -16.93 -0.39 0.25
CA HIS A 80 -17.27 -1.07 -0.99
C HIS A 80 -18.25 -0.20 -1.80
N SER A 81 -17.85 0.20 -2.99
CA SER A 81 -18.64 1.04 -3.89
C SER A 81 -18.36 0.65 -5.33
N TRP A 82 -19.25 1.08 -6.24
CA TRP A 82 -19.00 0.92 -7.67
C TRP A 82 -17.66 1.54 -8.12
N MET A 83 -17.21 2.60 -7.44
CA MET A 83 -15.91 3.23 -7.72
C MET A 83 -14.74 2.32 -7.34
N THR A 84 -14.81 1.59 -6.21
CA THR A 84 -13.78 0.64 -5.83
C THR A 84 -13.74 -0.54 -6.79
N GLU A 85 -14.90 -1.08 -7.17
CA GLU A 85 -15.01 -2.20 -8.10
C GLU A 85 -14.45 -1.86 -9.48
N TRP A 86 -14.86 -0.74 -10.07
CA TRP A 86 -14.32 -0.28 -11.36
C TRP A 86 -12.85 0.12 -11.27
N GLY A 87 -12.45 0.76 -10.19
CA GLY A 87 -11.07 1.16 -9.97
C GLY A 87 -10.10 -0.03 -10.00
N VAL A 88 -10.42 -1.13 -9.31
CA VAL A 88 -9.58 -2.33 -9.32
C VAL A 88 -9.57 -3.05 -10.67
N GLN A 89 -10.72 -3.07 -11.39
CA GLN A 89 -10.80 -3.65 -12.73
C GLN A 89 -9.98 -2.86 -13.75
N LEU A 90 -10.09 -1.53 -13.72
CA LEU A 90 -9.32 -0.64 -14.60
C LEU A 90 -7.81 -0.82 -14.34
N TYR A 91 -7.38 -0.86 -13.09
CA TYR A 91 -5.99 -1.09 -12.77
C TYR A 91 -5.50 -2.42 -13.33
N PHE A 92 -6.17 -3.52 -13.00
CA PHE A 92 -5.75 -4.86 -13.42
C PHE A 92 -5.76 -5.01 -14.95
N GLY A 93 -6.87 -4.65 -15.62
CA GLY A 93 -6.99 -4.73 -17.07
C GLY A 93 -5.94 -3.88 -17.79
N ALA A 94 -5.71 -2.66 -17.31
CA ALA A 94 -4.66 -1.79 -17.85
C ALA A 94 -3.26 -2.41 -17.65
N ARG A 95 -2.98 -3.07 -16.53
CA ARG A 95 -1.69 -3.71 -16.29
C ARG A 95 -1.43 -4.92 -17.19
N VAL A 96 -2.46 -5.71 -17.48
CA VAL A 96 -2.37 -6.81 -18.44
C VAL A 96 -2.10 -6.25 -19.85
N ALA A 97 -2.89 -5.25 -20.27
CA ALA A 97 -2.70 -4.60 -21.56
C ALA A 97 -1.32 -3.92 -21.68
N TYR A 98 -0.85 -3.28 -20.61
CA TYR A 98 0.45 -2.62 -20.56
C TYR A 98 1.60 -3.60 -20.83
N LEU A 99 1.56 -4.77 -20.20
CA LEU A 99 2.57 -5.82 -20.41
C LEU A 99 2.63 -6.26 -21.88
N ALA A 100 1.46 -6.51 -22.48
CA ALA A 100 1.36 -6.92 -23.88
C ALA A 100 1.88 -5.84 -24.85
N LEU A 101 1.45 -4.59 -24.67
CA LEU A 101 1.86 -3.43 -25.48
C LEU A 101 3.35 -3.14 -25.35
N TYR A 102 3.89 -3.32 -24.13
CA TYR A 102 5.31 -3.11 -23.88
C TYR A 102 6.16 -4.17 -24.58
N ALA A 103 5.76 -5.44 -24.52
CA ALA A 103 6.40 -6.53 -25.23
C ALA A 103 6.36 -6.31 -26.75
N ALA A 104 5.22 -5.85 -27.30
CA ALA A 104 5.05 -5.53 -28.71
C ALA A 104 5.83 -4.28 -29.15
N GLY A 105 6.21 -3.39 -28.22
CA GLY A 105 6.98 -2.17 -28.53
C GLY A 105 6.17 -0.97 -28.99
N VAL A 106 4.85 -0.95 -28.75
CA VAL A 106 3.95 0.15 -29.09
C VAL A 106 4.06 1.26 -28.04
N PHE A 107 4.58 2.44 -28.40
CA PHE A 107 4.94 3.43 -27.39
C PHE A 107 3.79 4.39 -27.01
N LEU A 108 2.95 4.81 -27.94
CA LEU A 108 1.83 5.75 -27.67
C LEU A 108 0.73 5.14 -26.80
N LEU A 109 0.25 3.96 -27.17
CA LEU A 109 -0.79 3.25 -26.42
C LEU A 109 -0.33 2.89 -24.98
N ARG A 110 0.96 2.63 -24.80
CA ARG A 110 1.55 2.37 -23.50
C ARG A 110 1.31 3.50 -22.49
N SER A 111 1.52 4.76 -22.91
CA SER A 111 1.32 5.92 -22.04
C SER A 111 -0.14 6.11 -21.67
N LEU A 112 -1.05 5.89 -22.61
CA LEU A 112 -2.49 5.96 -22.37
C LEU A 112 -2.93 4.88 -21.36
N VAL A 113 -2.51 3.65 -21.54
CA VAL A 113 -2.85 2.53 -20.66
C VAL A 113 -2.26 2.73 -19.27
N TRP A 114 -1.08 3.34 -19.15
CA TRP A 114 -0.51 3.71 -17.86
C TRP A 114 -1.38 4.73 -17.11
N ASN A 115 -1.88 5.75 -17.82
CA ASN A 115 -2.82 6.72 -17.23
C ASN A 115 -4.13 6.05 -16.78
N VAL A 116 -4.65 5.08 -17.54
CA VAL A 116 -5.85 4.30 -17.14
C VAL A 116 -5.59 3.51 -15.86
N ALA A 117 -4.43 2.89 -15.71
CA ALA A 117 -4.07 2.19 -14.47
C ALA A 117 -3.99 3.16 -13.27
N THR A 118 -3.36 4.33 -13.47
CA THR A 118 -3.25 5.36 -12.44
C THR A 118 -4.63 5.92 -12.06
N LEU A 119 -5.52 6.12 -13.04
CA LEU A 119 -6.91 6.51 -12.80
C LEU A 119 -7.64 5.45 -11.96
N GLY A 120 -7.42 4.16 -12.21
CA GLY A 120 -7.97 3.08 -11.38
C GLY A 120 -7.60 3.21 -9.90
N ILE A 121 -6.31 3.47 -9.60
CA ILE A 121 -5.86 3.72 -8.22
C ILE A 121 -6.55 4.98 -7.65
N ALA A 122 -6.58 6.07 -8.42
CA ALA A 122 -7.18 7.32 -8.00
C ALA A 122 -8.68 7.16 -7.67
N MET A 123 -9.43 6.35 -8.43
CA MET A 123 -10.83 6.05 -8.16
C MET A 123 -11.02 5.33 -6.82
N VAL A 124 -10.17 4.33 -6.51
CA VAL A 124 -10.21 3.65 -5.21
C VAL A 124 -9.93 4.62 -4.08
N LEU A 125 -8.87 5.44 -4.18
CA LEU A 125 -8.51 6.43 -3.17
C LEU A 125 -9.59 7.50 -3.00
N LEU A 126 -10.18 7.98 -4.08
CA LEU A 126 -11.26 8.96 -4.03
C LEU A 126 -12.49 8.40 -3.32
N SER A 127 -12.85 7.15 -3.58
CA SER A 127 -13.94 6.47 -2.87
C SER A 127 -13.70 6.43 -1.35
N LEU A 128 -12.45 6.18 -0.91
CA LEU A 128 -12.09 6.19 0.51
C LEU A 128 -12.29 7.59 1.14
N VAL A 129 -11.82 8.64 0.46
CA VAL A 129 -11.94 10.02 0.94
C VAL A 129 -13.41 10.44 1.03
N LEU A 130 -14.21 10.15 -0.01
CA LEU A 130 -15.63 10.50 -0.03
C LEU A 130 -16.42 9.77 1.06
N ASN A 131 -16.14 8.47 1.27
CA ASN A 131 -16.81 7.70 2.32
C ASN A 131 -16.44 8.22 3.72
N HIS A 132 -15.17 8.58 3.94
CA HIS A 132 -14.75 9.17 5.20
C HIS A 132 -15.41 10.53 5.44
N ALA A 133 -15.48 11.40 4.44
CA ALA A 133 -16.12 12.71 4.54
C ALA A 133 -17.62 12.58 4.89
N SER A 134 -18.34 11.67 4.23
CA SER A 134 -19.77 11.44 4.52
C SER A 134 -19.99 10.86 5.93
N ALA A 135 -19.11 9.99 6.41
CA ALA A 135 -19.19 9.44 7.76
C ALA A 135 -18.99 10.51 8.83
N VAL A 136 -18.03 11.43 8.64
CA VAL A 136 -17.78 12.56 9.53
C VAL A 136 -18.97 13.51 9.56
N GLU A 137 -19.56 13.83 8.40
CA GLU A 137 -20.73 14.70 8.29
C GLU A 137 -21.97 14.08 8.98
N HIS A 138 -22.15 12.78 8.80
CA HIS A 138 -23.26 12.06 9.45
C HIS A 138 -23.08 12.02 10.98
N ALA A 139 -21.88 11.81 11.47
CA ALA A 139 -21.55 11.85 12.90
C ALA A 139 -21.75 13.24 13.49
N ALA A 140 -21.39 14.29 12.76
CA ALA A 140 -21.60 15.68 13.18
C ALA A 140 -23.09 16.03 13.26
N ARG A 141 -23.90 15.61 12.27
CA ARG A 141 -25.36 15.83 12.29
C ARG A 141 -26.09 15.05 13.38
N SER A 142 -25.64 13.85 13.69
CA SER A 142 -26.28 13.01 14.73
C SER A 142 -25.91 13.38 16.17
N GLY A 143 -25.06 14.38 16.39
CA GLY A 143 -24.61 14.81 17.74
C GLY A 143 -23.72 13.79 18.45
N LEU A 144 -23.39 12.66 17.79
CA LEU A 144 -22.53 11.60 18.34
C LEU A 144 -21.09 12.08 18.57
N TYR A 145 -20.64 13.10 17.82
CA TYR A 145 -19.31 13.65 17.98
C TYR A 145 -19.08 14.32 19.34
N CYS A 146 -20.08 15.03 19.86
CA CYS A 146 -19.98 15.64 21.19
C CYS A 146 -19.93 14.60 22.31
N ARG A 147 -20.58 13.45 22.10
CA ARG A 147 -20.65 12.40 23.12
C ARG A 147 -19.39 11.53 23.14
N SER A 148 -18.79 11.26 21.98
CA SER A 148 -17.53 10.49 21.87
C SER A 148 -16.34 11.30 22.38
N LEU A 149 -16.19 12.57 21.97
CA LEU A 149 -15.11 13.45 22.45
C LEU A 149 -15.23 13.75 23.96
N ALA A 150 -16.43 13.91 24.48
CA ALA A 150 -16.64 14.08 25.92
C ALA A 150 -16.31 12.81 26.71
N CYS A 151 -16.60 11.62 26.16
CA CYS A 151 -16.25 10.34 26.76
C CYS A 151 -14.73 10.07 26.70
N ASP A 152 -14.08 10.35 25.57
CA ASP A 152 -12.63 10.16 25.40
C ASP A 152 -11.83 11.16 26.25
N LEU A 153 -12.27 12.42 26.34
CA LEU A 153 -11.66 13.42 27.22
C LEU A 153 -11.83 13.07 28.70
N SER A 154 -13.00 12.58 29.12
CA SER A 154 -13.20 12.16 30.51
C SER A 154 -12.42 10.88 30.85
N PHE A 155 -12.30 9.93 29.91
CA PHE A 155 -11.50 8.72 30.07
C PHE A 155 -9.99 9.05 30.10
N SER A 156 -9.52 9.94 29.20
CA SER A 156 -8.13 10.39 29.14
C SER A 156 -7.72 11.20 30.36
N LEU A 157 -8.59 12.10 30.84
CA LEU A 157 -8.37 12.87 32.08
C LEU A 157 -8.39 11.98 33.32
N GLY A 158 -9.32 11.02 33.40
CA GLY A 158 -9.38 10.05 34.50
C GLY A 158 -8.15 9.14 34.55
N HIS A 159 -7.61 8.75 33.41
CA HIS A 159 -6.39 7.92 33.33
C HIS A 159 -5.13 8.74 33.66
N PHE A 160 -5.06 9.99 33.21
CA PHE A 160 -3.95 10.90 33.49
C PHE A 160 -3.86 11.24 34.99
N THR A 161 -4.97 11.53 35.65
CA THR A 161 -4.99 11.79 37.10
C THR A 161 -4.66 10.54 37.93
N SER A 162 -5.07 9.35 37.48
CA SER A 162 -4.73 8.07 38.12
C SER A 162 -3.23 7.76 38.02
N VAL A 163 -2.63 7.96 36.84
CA VAL A 163 -1.18 7.75 36.62
C VAL A 163 -0.36 8.76 37.39
N GLN A 164 -0.79 10.01 37.42
CA GLN A 164 -0.09 11.08 38.15
C GLN A 164 -0.13 10.85 39.66
N SER A 165 -1.25 10.39 40.20
CA SER A 165 -1.37 10.05 41.62
C SER A 165 -0.58 8.82 42.01
N ALA A 166 -0.42 7.85 41.10
CA ALA A 166 0.44 6.67 41.30
C ALA A 166 1.94 7.05 41.22
N PHE A 167 2.30 7.94 40.29
CA PHE A 167 3.68 8.44 40.15
C PHE A 167 4.12 9.25 41.36
N VAL A 168 3.28 10.16 41.86
CA VAL A 168 3.57 10.99 43.07
C VAL A 168 3.71 10.09 44.30
N ARG A 169 2.84 9.08 44.49
CA ARG A 169 2.97 8.12 45.60
C ARG A 169 4.26 7.31 45.56
N ASN A 170 4.65 6.85 44.37
CA ASN A 170 5.90 6.10 44.22
C ASN A 170 7.15 6.99 44.42
N TRP A 171 7.07 8.27 44.05
CA TRP A 171 8.18 9.20 44.23
C TRP A 171 8.46 9.47 45.73
N HIS A 172 7.40 9.63 46.53
CA HIS A 172 7.53 9.76 48.00
C HIS A 172 8.15 8.52 48.64
N ILE A 173 7.81 7.32 48.17
CA ILE A 173 8.40 6.09 48.70
C ILE A 173 9.88 5.94 48.28
N ALA A 174 10.25 6.38 47.09
CA ALA A 174 11.63 6.33 46.59
C ALA A 174 12.53 7.36 47.32
N SER A 175 12.06 8.57 47.60
CA SER A 175 12.82 9.58 48.33
C SER A 175 13.06 9.21 49.82
N PHE A 176 12.10 8.53 50.46
CA PHE A 176 12.30 8.02 51.82
C PHE A 176 13.27 6.87 51.93
N ARG A 177 13.51 6.15 50.82
CA ARG A 177 14.46 5.02 50.81
C ARG A 177 15.92 5.42 50.53
N CYS A 178 16.14 6.62 49.96
CA CYS A 178 17.48 7.13 49.72
C CYS A 178 18.14 7.80 50.95
N ASP A 179 17.32 8.25 51.91
CA ASP A 179 17.87 8.89 53.12
C ASP A 179 18.18 7.93 54.26
N ALA A 180 17.86 6.64 54.15
CA ALA A 180 18.16 5.63 55.19
C ALA A 180 19.40 4.79 54.94
N GLY A 181 20.30 5.16 54.00
CA GLY A 181 21.46 4.39 53.57
C GLY A 181 22.80 5.04 53.74
N ASN A 182 23.00 5.95 54.72
CA ASN A 182 24.33 6.39 55.14
C ASN A 182 24.40 6.42 56.66
N TRP A 183 24.88 5.33 57.21
CA TRP A 183 25.79 5.19 58.38
C TRP A 183 26.48 3.83 58.28
#